data_4f6bede57524521cead5b7e3906b4323
#
_entry.id   4f6bede57524521cead5b7e3906b4323
#
_cell.length_a   1.000
_cell.length_b   1.000
_cell.length_c   1.000
_cell.angle_alpha   90.00
_cell.angle_beta   90.00
_cell.angle_gamma   90.00
#
_symmetry.space_group_name_H-M   'P 1'
#
loop_
_entity.id
_entity.type
_entity.pdbx_description
1 polymer ?
#
loop_
_entity_poly.entity_id
_entity_poly.type
_entity_poly.pdbx_seq_one_letter_code
_entity_poly.pdbx_strand_id
1 'polypeptide(L)'
;MTILRDGRTGNTMRIDANNRASTSAITEPLADFAAEKGVKFNINTGDITLTNATATSVLYLKNNENSDLLVTALIYNLGNTASGTGDVKIDVIRNPTAGDIVTNANDALVGSGVNANQNYGSNTALSVNAYKGASGETAFSDGAVSVSTRSSSNTGRIIVSLGAVVLPKGASIGVNYTPPTSNTSQITQFAVACYLKNEEVEAFK
;
A
#
# COMPACT_ATOMS: atom_id res chain seq x y z
N MET A 1 23.53 -11.90 -42.59
CA MET A 1 22.96 -11.08 -41.52
C MET A 1 21.75 -11.82 -41.01
N THR A 2 21.85 -12.37 -39.80
CA THR A 2 20.73 -13.11 -39.20
C THR A 2 19.89 -12.11 -38.40
N ILE A 3 18.62 -12.01 -38.74
CA ILE A 3 17.67 -11.16 -38.04
C ILE A 3 16.83 -12.06 -37.13
N LEU A 4 16.98 -11.92 -35.83
CA LEU A 4 16.08 -12.53 -34.88
C LEU A 4 14.92 -11.55 -34.62
N ARG A 5 13.70 -12.03 -34.85
CA ARG A 5 12.47 -11.30 -34.57
C ARG A 5 11.81 -11.90 -33.33
N ASP A 6 11.42 -11.04 -32.39
CA ASP A 6 10.48 -11.44 -31.38
C ASP A 6 9.13 -11.77 -32.03
N GLY A 7 8.67 -13.00 -31.86
CA GLY A 7 7.42 -13.50 -32.47
C GLY A 7 6.16 -12.80 -31.94
N ARG A 8 6.25 -12.05 -30.84
CA ARG A 8 5.12 -11.37 -30.20
C ARG A 8 5.05 -9.88 -30.56
N THR A 9 6.18 -9.19 -30.54
CA THR A 9 6.22 -7.72 -30.76
C THR A 9 6.71 -7.33 -32.13
N GLY A 10 7.28 -8.25 -32.89
CA GLY A 10 7.91 -7.97 -34.18
C GLY A 10 9.22 -7.20 -34.10
N ASN A 11 9.70 -6.92 -32.91
CA ASN A 11 10.95 -6.20 -32.68
C ASN A 11 12.15 -6.99 -33.18
N THR A 12 13.11 -6.30 -33.79
CA THR A 12 14.30 -6.92 -34.39
C THR A 12 15.49 -6.71 -33.47
N MET A 13 16.18 -7.80 -33.14
CA MET A 13 17.49 -7.74 -32.50
C MET A 13 18.57 -7.52 -33.57
N ARG A 14 19.41 -6.52 -33.38
CA ARG A 14 20.57 -6.28 -34.25
C ARG A 14 21.74 -7.14 -33.80
N ILE A 15 22.29 -7.94 -34.71
CA ILE A 15 23.52 -8.67 -34.52
C ILE A 15 24.61 -7.97 -35.32
N ASP A 16 25.72 -7.61 -34.67
CA ASP A 16 26.88 -6.95 -35.32
C ASP A 16 27.67 -7.95 -36.20
N ALA A 17 28.68 -7.42 -36.93
CA ALA A 17 29.51 -8.22 -37.82
C ALA A 17 30.33 -9.29 -37.06
N ASN A 18 30.43 -9.22 -35.76
CA ASN A 18 31.14 -10.18 -34.88
C ASN A 18 30.19 -11.16 -34.20
N ASN A 19 28.95 -11.30 -34.67
CA ASN A 19 27.90 -12.15 -34.09
C ASN A 19 27.52 -11.81 -32.65
N ARG A 20 27.69 -10.54 -32.23
CA ARG A 20 27.29 -10.08 -30.90
C ARG A 20 25.91 -9.41 -30.98
N ALA A 21 25.01 -9.84 -30.13
CA ALA A 21 23.72 -9.20 -29.95
C ALA A 21 23.86 -8.02 -29.01
N SER A 22 23.54 -6.81 -29.47
CA SER A 22 23.40 -5.66 -28.58
C SER A 22 22.02 -5.68 -27.95
N THR A 23 21.95 -6.05 -26.69
CA THR A 23 20.72 -5.91 -25.87
C THR A 23 20.90 -4.69 -24.98
N SER A 24 20.08 -3.68 -25.19
CA SER A 24 19.88 -2.61 -24.20
C SER A 24 18.80 -3.10 -23.24
N ALA A 25 19.21 -3.63 -22.10
CA ALA A 25 18.26 -3.97 -21.05
C ALA A 25 17.97 -2.67 -20.26
N ILE A 26 16.79 -2.12 -20.46
CA ILE A 26 16.27 -1.07 -19.58
C ILE A 26 15.66 -1.80 -18.38
N THR A 27 16.34 -1.78 -17.26
CA THR A 27 15.80 -2.29 -16.00
C THR A 27 15.07 -1.14 -15.30
N GLU A 28 13.79 -1.02 -15.57
CA GLU A 28 12.90 -0.15 -14.83
C GLU A 28 12.26 -0.93 -13.67
N PRO A 29 12.24 -0.38 -12.44
CA PRO A 29 11.48 -0.99 -11.36
C PRO A 29 10.01 -1.17 -11.74
N LEU A 30 9.47 -2.36 -11.50
CA LEU A 30 8.08 -2.69 -11.87
C LEU A 30 7.06 -1.68 -11.30
N ALA A 31 7.35 -1.12 -10.12
CA ALA A 31 6.51 -0.10 -9.50
C ALA A 31 6.52 1.24 -10.27
N ASP A 32 7.61 1.59 -10.94
CA ASP A 32 7.72 2.83 -11.72
C ASP A 32 7.01 2.65 -13.07
N PHE A 33 7.19 1.49 -13.71
CA PHE A 33 6.42 1.11 -14.87
C PHE A 33 4.90 1.11 -14.59
N ALA A 34 4.47 0.58 -13.43
CA ALA A 34 3.07 0.63 -13.02
C ALA A 34 2.57 2.08 -12.81
N ALA A 35 3.44 2.99 -12.37
CA ALA A 35 3.09 4.41 -12.28
C ALA A 35 2.91 5.04 -13.66
N GLU A 36 3.81 4.78 -14.61
CA GLU A 36 3.69 5.27 -16.00
C GLU A 36 2.39 4.78 -16.65
N LYS A 37 2.02 3.52 -16.41
CA LYS A 37 0.76 2.94 -16.89
C LYS A 37 -0.49 3.43 -16.14
N GLY A 38 -0.33 4.23 -15.10
CA GLY A 38 -1.44 4.77 -14.31
C GLY A 38 -2.17 3.71 -13.48
N VAL A 39 -1.47 2.65 -13.06
CA VAL A 39 -2.02 1.57 -12.23
C VAL A 39 -1.33 1.46 -10.87
N LYS A 40 -0.56 2.47 -10.48
CA LYS A 40 0.05 2.61 -9.16
C LYS A 40 -0.70 3.67 -8.35
N PHE A 41 -0.96 3.34 -7.08
CA PHE A 41 -1.80 4.12 -6.21
C PHE A 41 -1.15 4.33 -4.84
N ASN A 42 -1.47 5.45 -4.21
CA ASN A 42 -1.09 5.75 -2.84
C ASN A 42 -2.34 6.13 -2.05
N ILE A 43 -2.80 5.24 -1.18
CA ILE A 43 -4.00 5.41 -0.37
C ILE A 43 -3.57 5.99 0.97
N ASN A 44 -4.04 7.19 1.29
CA ASN A 44 -3.64 7.93 2.49
C ASN A 44 -4.84 8.22 3.38
N THR A 45 -4.70 7.99 4.68
CA THR A 45 -5.74 8.26 5.69
C THR A 45 -5.96 9.75 5.96
N GLY A 46 -4.98 10.61 5.62
CA GLY A 46 -4.91 11.93 6.22
C GLY A 46 -4.66 11.84 7.74
N ASP A 47 -4.89 12.93 8.42
CA ASP A 47 -4.70 13.00 9.88
C ASP A 47 -5.72 12.17 10.64
N ILE A 48 -5.21 11.39 11.60
CA ILE A 48 -6.00 10.69 12.61
C ILE A 48 -5.51 11.18 13.97
N THR A 49 -6.39 11.77 14.75
CA THR A 49 -6.08 12.18 16.12
C THR A 49 -6.49 11.10 17.09
N LEU A 50 -5.54 10.54 17.82
CA LEU A 50 -5.73 9.49 18.81
C LEU A 50 -5.62 10.09 20.21
N THR A 51 -6.66 9.96 21.01
CA THR A 51 -6.78 10.57 22.36
C THR A 51 -6.65 9.56 23.49
N ASN A 52 -6.39 8.30 23.18
CA ASN A 52 -6.23 7.22 24.16
C ASN A 52 -4.94 6.42 23.89
N ALA A 53 -4.59 5.56 24.85
CA ALA A 53 -3.43 4.68 24.76
C ALA A 53 -3.79 3.23 24.36
N THR A 54 -5.03 2.97 23.97
CA THR A 54 -5.50 1.64 23.60
C THR A 54 -5.21 1.37 22.13
N ALA A 55 -5.04 0.10 21.79
CA ALA A 55 -4.93 -0.31 20.40
C ALA A 55 -6.22 0.04 19.65
N THR A 56 -6.08 0.61 18.47
CA THR A 56 -7.19 1.00 17.61
C THR A 56 -6.92 0.61 16.16
N SER A 57 -7.97 0.29 15.42
CA SER A 57 -7.88 0.11 13.97
C SER A 57 -7.75 1.47 13.29
N VAL A 58 -6.77 1.62 12.40
CA VAL A 58 -6.45 2.91 11.77
C VAL A 58 -6.57 2.91 10.26
N LEU A 59 -6.47 1.75 9.65
CA LEU A 59 -6.60 1.58 8.20
C LEU A 59 -7.18 0.19 7.89
N TYR A 60 -8.11 0.15 6.95
CA TYR A 60 -8.62 -1.06 6.31
C TYR A 60 -8.58 -0.88 4.80
N LEU A 61 -8.12 -1.89 4.09
CA LEU A 61 -8.08 -1.91 2.63
C LEU A 61 -8.51 -3.28 2.12
N LYS A 62 -9.54 -3.31 1.28
CA LYS A 62 -10.04 -4.52 0.61
C LYS A 62 -10.02 -4.33 -0.90
N ASN A 63 -9.44 -5.29 -1.61
CA ASN A 63 -9.39 -5.29 -3.05
C ASN A 63 -10.75 -5.74 -3.64
N ASN A 64 -11.38 -4.89 -4.46
CA ASN A 64 -12.59 -5.22 -5.22
C ASN A 64 -12.31 -5.39 -6.72
N GLU A 65 -11.05 -5.14 -7.16
CA GLU A 65 -10.64 -5.32 -8.55
C GLU A 65 -10.66 -6.79 -8.96
N ASN A 66 -10.77 -7.03 -10.25
CA ASN A 66 -10.62 -8.38 -10.80
C ASN A 66 -9.14 -8.82 -10.88
N SER A 67 -8.22 -7.86 -10.80
CA SER A 67 -6.77 -8.09 -10.78
C SER A 67 -6.24 -8.07 -9.36
N ASP A 68 -5.13 -8.77 -9.13
CA ASP A 68 -4.43 -8.73 -7.86
C ASP A 68 -3.91 -7.32 -7.57
N LEU A 69 -4.08 -6.86 -6.34
CA LEU A 69 -3.50 -5.64 -5.83
C LEU A 69 -2.23 -5.98 -5.05
N LEU A 70 -1.08 -5.47 -5.49
CA LEU A 70 0.19 -5.67 -4.82
C LEU A 70 0.47 -4.47 -3.90
N VAL A 71 0.50 -4.74 -2.60
CA VAL A 71 0.87 -3.76 -1.58
C VAL A 71 2.36 -3.88 -1.31
N THR A 72 3.10 -2.80 -1.56
CA THR A 72 4.57 -2.80 -1.47
C THR A 72 5.08 -2.17 -0.19
N ALA A 73 4.38 -1.19 0.34
CA ALA A 73 4.81 -0.49 1.55
C ALA A 73 3.62 0.04 2.35
N LEU A 74 3.78 0.02 3.66
CA LEU A 74 3.00 0.80 4.62
C LEU A 74 3.89 1.95 5.10
N ILE A 75 3.40 3.16 4.92
CA ILE A 75 4.07 4.39 5.36
C ILE A 75 3.24 4.95 6.50
N TYR A 76 3.87 5.29 7.60
CA TYR A 76 3.20 5.98 8.67
C TYR A 76 4.02 7.17 9.17
N ASN A 77 3.34 8.23 9.47
CA ASN A 77 3.89 9.44 10.05
C ASN A 77 3.33 9.59 11.46
N LEU A 78 4.21 9.79 12.41
CA LEU A 78 3.86 10.02 13.80
C LEU A 78 4.11 11.48 14.13
N GLY A 79 3.07 12.19 14.51
CA GLY A 79 3.16 13.54 15.04
C GLY A 79 3.60 13.53 16.51
N ASN A 80 3.86 14.70 17.04
CA ASN A 80 4.21 14.86 18.45
C ASN A 80 3.07 14.36 19.35
N THR A 81 3.44 13.64 20.39
CA THR A 81 2.55 13.35 21.51
C THR A 81 2.76 14.39 22.60
N ALA A 82 1.67 14.95 23.13
CA ALA A 82 1.76 15.91 24.23
C ALA A 82 2.34 15.28 25.51
N SER A 83 2.29 13.97 25.67
CA SER A 83 2.75 13.26 26.86
C SER A 83 2.90 11.76 26.62
N GLY A 84 3.77 11.33 25.76
CA GLY A 84 3.89 9.88 25.56
C GLY A 84 5.34 9.44 25.64
N THR A 85 5.68 8.68 26.67
CA THR A 85 6.92 7.90 26.72
C THR A 85 6.57 6.44 26.49
N GLY A 86 7.30 5.78 25.61
CA GLY A 86 7.12 4.36 25.34
C GLY A 86 7.06 4.04 23.87
N ASP A 87 7.00 2.76 23.59
CA ASP A 87 6.98 2.25 22.24
C ASP A 87 5.59 2.39 21.62
N VAL A 88 5.57 2.71 20.34
CA VAL A 88 4.41 2.51 19.50
C VAL A 88 4.46 1.12 18.88
N LYS A 89 3.31 0.49 18.69
CA LYS A 89 3.21 -0.80 18.00
C LYS A 89 2.26 -0.71 16.82
N ILE A 90 2.66 -1.31 15.71
CA ILE A 90 1.85 -1.41 14.50
C ILE A 90 1.77 -2.88 14.12
N ASP A 91 0.54 -3.38 13.98
CA ASP A 91 0.27 -4.71 13.51
C ASP A 91 -0.47 -4.63 12.16
N VAL A 92 0.05 -5.31 11.15
CA VAL A 92 -0.61 -5.50 9.86
C VAL A 92 -1.34 -6.84 9.90
N ILE A 93 -2.63 -6.83 9.67
CA ILE A 93 -3.51 -7.97 9.85
C ILE A 93 -4.09 -8.38 8.52
N ARG A 94 -4.00 -9.66 8.23
CA ARG A 94 -4.54 -10.28 7.02
C ARG A 94 -6.01 -10.63 7.21
N ASN A 95 -6.85 -10.20 6.27
CA ASN A 95 -8.27 -10.53 6.16
C ASN A 95 -9.05 -10.36 7.49
N PRO A 96 -8.95 -9.19 8.18
CA PRO A 96 -9.79 -8.96 9.33
C PRO A 96 -11.26 -8.85 8.89
N THR A 97 -12.17 -9.39 9.70
CA THR A 97 -13.63 -9.32 9.49
C THR A 97 -14.35 -8.68 10.66
N ALA A 98 -13.68 -8.54 11.80
CA ALA A 98 -14.20 -7.91 13.00
C ALA A 98 -13.39 -6.66 13.37
N GLY A 99 -14.09 -5.58 13.68
CA GLY A 99 -13.55 -4.27 14.00
C GLY A 99 -14.48 -3.18 13.46
N ASP A 100 -14.51 -2.03 14.09
CA ASP A 100 -15.47 -0.99 13.77
C ASP A 100 -15.33 -0.49 12.33
N ILE A 101 -14.11 -0.27 11.85
CA ILE A 101 -13.87 0.27 10.50
C ILE A 101 -14.13 -0.71 9.35
N VAL A 102 -14.30 -2.00 9.63
CA VAL A 102 -14.69 -2.97 8.56
C VAL A 102 -16.11 -2.72 8.09
N THR A 103 -16.97 -2.22 8.98
CA THR A 103 -18.41 -2.02 8.77
C THR A 103 -18.79 -0.56 8.60
N ASN A 104 -17.90 0.38 8.91
CA ASN A 104 -18.19 1.81 8.91
C ASN A 104 -17.87 2.45 7.56
N ALA A 105 -18.86 2.50 6.67
CA ALA A 105 -18.72 3.13 5.35
C ALA A 105 -18.53 4.66 5.39
N ASN A 106 -18.74 5.31 6.56
CA ASN A 106 -18.61 6.78 6.69
C ASN A 106 -17.15 7.23 6.71
N ASP A 107 -16.20 6.32 6.96
CA ASP A 107 -14.77 6.60 7.01
C ASP A 107 -14.05 6.32 5.68
N ALA A 108 -14.79 6.28 4.58
CA ALA A 108 -14.23 6.02 3.26
C ALA A 108 -13.11 7.00 2.90
N LEU A 109 -11.93 6.47 2.60
CA LEU A 109 -10.73 7.25 2.22
C LEU A 109 -10.72 7.64 0.75
N VAL A 110 -11.34 6.82 -0.08
CA VAL A 110 -11.24 6.90 -1.53
C VAL A 110 -12.64 7.10 -2.09
N GLY A 111 -13.08 8.35 -2.12
CA GLY A 111 -14.35 8.71 -2.75
C GLY A 111 -14.34 8.46 -4.27
N SER A 112 -13.16 8.65 -4.90
CA SER A 112 -12.85 8.25 -6.27
C SER A 112 -11.42 7.70 -6.27
N GLY A 113 -11.23 6.47 -6.71
CA GLY A 113 -9.91 5.84 -6.81
C GLY A 113 -8.90 6.60 -7.68
N VAL A 114 -9.38 7.53 -8.52
CA VAL A 114 -8.56 8.41 -9.35
C VAL A 114 -7.63 9.29 -8.49
N ASN A 115 -8.11 9.79 -7.38
CA ASN A 115 -7.33 10.69 -6.52
C ASN A 115 -6.14 10.00 -5.85
N ALA A 116 -6.14 8.69 -5.80
CA ALA A 116 -5.04 7.89 -5.26
C ALA A 116 -3.99 7.54 -6.31
N ASN A 117 -4.25 7.80 -7.59
CA ASN A 117 -3.36 7.44 -8.70
C ASN A 117 -2.09 8.28 -8.69
N GLN A 118 -0.94 7.62 -8.83
CA GLN A 118 0.36 8.30 -8.87
C GLN A 118 0.72 8.86 -10.24
N ASN A 119 0.03 8.46 -11.30
CA ASN A 119 0.08 9.12 -12.59
C ASN A 119 -1.02 10.19 -12.64
N TYR A 120 -0.66 11.46 -12.44
CA TYR A 120 -1.62 12.56 -12.38
C TYR A 120 -2.33 12.87 -13.71
N GLY A 121 -1.84 12.33 -14.81
CA GLY A 121 -2.52 12.39 -16.12
C GLY A 121 -3.46 11.22 -16.37
N SER A 122 -3.48 10.21 -15.50
CA SER A 122 -4.32 9.03 -15.65
C SER A 122 -5.71 9.24 -15.03
N ASN A 123 -6.73 8.77 -15.73
CA ASN A 123 -8.10 8.69 -15.23
C ASN A 123 -8.46 7.30 -14.68
N THR A 124 -7.48 6.40 -14.57
CA THR A 124 -7.70 5.07 -14.01
C THR A 124 -8.07 5.17 -12.55
N ALA A 125 -9.23 4.66 -12.19
CA ALA A 125 -9.72 4.58 -10.83
C ALA A 125 -9.38 3.22 -10.22
N LEU A 126 -9.17 3.18 -8.91
CA LEU A 126 -8.96 1.95 -8.14
C LEU A 126 -10.27 1.56 -7.44
N SER A 127 -10.76 0.35 -7.68
CA SER A 127 -11.93 -0.19 -7.01
C SER A 127 -11.52 -0.94 -5.75
N VAL A 128 -11.60 -0.26 -4.62
CA VAL A 128 -11.28 -0.81 -3.29
C VAL A 128 -12.26 -0.28 -2.25
N ASN A 129 -12.42 -1.04 -1.17
CA ASN A 129 -12.95 -0.47 0.07
C ASN A 129 -11.75 -0.05 0.91
N ALA A 130 -11.58 1.25 1.09
CA ALA A 130 -10.52 1.80 1.92
C ALA A 130 -11.15 2.71 2.98
N TYR A 131 -10.93 2.36 4.25
CA TYR A 131 -11.48 3.06 5.39
C TYR A 131 -10.38 3.50 6.32
N LYS A 132 -10.56 4.64 6.97
CA LYS A 132 -9.71 5.11 8.06
C LYS A 132 -10.41 4.94 9.40
N GLY A 133 -9.64 4.69 10.42
CA GLY A 133 -10.14 4.68 11.79
C GLY A 133 -10.10 6.06 12.44
N ALA A 134 -10.64 6.10 13.66
CA ALA A 134 -10.63 7.26 14.55
C ALA A 134 -10.22 6.84 15.95
N SER A 135 -10.06 7.81 16.84
CA SER A 135 -9.81 7.51 18.26
C SER A 135 -10.99 6.78 18.88
N GLY A 136 -10.69 5.70 19.60
CA GLY A 136 -11.71 4.88 20.25
C GLY A 136 -12.30 3.76 19.39
N GLU A 137 -11.90 3.66 18.13
CA GLU A 137 -12.27 2.52 17.29
C GLU A 137 -11.72 1.22 17.88
N THR A 138 -12.52 0.16 17.81
CA THR A 138 -12.10 -1.17 18.24
C THR A 138 -11.05 -1.72 17.28
N ALA A 139 -9.92 -2.14 17.82
CA ALA A 139 -8.88 -2.81 17.04
C ALA A 139 -9.41 -4.09 16.39
N PHE A 140 -8.88 -4.44 15.24
CA PHE A 140 -9.17 -5.74 14.64
C PHE A 140 -8.78 -6.85 15.63
N SER A 141 -9.73 -7.70 15.95
CA SER A 141 -9.57 -8.79 16.91
C SER A 141 -9.45 -10.17 16.26
N ASP A 142 -9.69 -10.25 14.97
CA ASP A 142 -9.60 -11.47 14.15
C ASP A 142 -8.62 -11.28 12.98
N GLY A 143 -8.49 -12.32 12.17
CA GLY A 143 -7.48 -12.37 11.12
C GLY A 143 -6.12 -12.82 11.65
N ALA A 144 -5.12 -12.77 10.80
CA ALA A 144 -3.76 -13.18 11.15
C ALA A 144 -2.81 -11.98 11.10
N VAL A 145 -2.08 -11.73 12.17
CA VAL A 145 -1.00 -10.73 12.18
C VAL A 145 0.11 -11.22 11.24
N SER A 146 0.32 -10.49 10.16
CA SER A 146 1.34 -10.79 9.15
C SER A 146 2.65 -10.06 9.39
N VAL A 147 2.57 -8.83 9.91
CA VAL A 147 3.73 -8.00 10.27
C VAL A 147 3.42 -7.31 11.59
N SER A 148 4.38 -7.31 12.49
CA SER A 148 4.32 -6.54 13.74
C SER A 148 5.60 -5.72 13.87
N THR A 149 5.47 -4.42 14.06
CA THR A 149 6.59 -3.50 14.19
C THR A 149 6.44 -2.68 15.45
N ARG A 150 7.54 -2.47 16.17
CA ARG A 150 7.63 -1.55 17.31
C ARG A 150 8.63 -0.46 17.01
N SER A 151 8.36 0.73 17.48
CA SER A 151 9.29 1.86 17.43
C SER A 151 9.32 2.56 18.77
N SER A 152 10.52 2.81 19.27
CA SER A 152 10.73 3.64 20.47
C SER A 152 10.60 5.14 20.17
N SER A 153 10.54 5.51 18.88
CA SER A 153 10.27 6.89 18.47
C SER A 153 8.77 7.07 18.28
N ASN A 154 8.21 8.02 18.99
CA ASN A 154 6.82 8.43 18.85
C ASN A 154 6.64 9.62 17.90
N THR A 155 7.69 10.00 17.19
CA THR A 155 7.70 11.06 16.17
C THR A 155 8.46 10.64 14.94
N GLY A 156 8.04 11.15 13.79
CA GLY A 156 8.73 10.97 12.53
C GLY A 156 8.01 10.06 11.55
N ARG A 157 8.63 9.89 10.40
CA ARG A 157 8.14 9.03 9.31
C ARG A 157 8.83 7.68 9.34
N ILE A 158 8.06 6.63 9.28
CA ILE A 158 8.57 5.26 9.19
C ILE A 158 7.96 4.61 7.96
N ILE A 159 8.78 3.88 7.20
CA ILE A 159 8.36 3.11 6.04
C ILE A 159 8.59 1.64 6.38
N VAL A 160 7.52 0.87 6.41
CA VAL A 160 7.58 -0.58 6.51
C VAL A 160 7.47 -1.15 5.12
N SER A 161 8.57 -1.69 4.60
CA SER A 161 8.53 -2.46 3.37
C SER A 161 7.80 -3.77 3.65
N LEU A 162 6.70 -4.00 2.95
CA LEU A 162 5.90 -5.22 3.08
C LEU A 162 6.36 -6.30 2.09
N GLY A 163 7.40 -6.00 1.28
CA GLY A 163 7.76 -6.84 0.15
C GLY A 163 6.67 -6.76 -0.92
N ALA A 164 6.11 -7.88 -1.28
CA ALA A 164 4.95 -7.93 -2.16
C ALA A 164 3.81 -8.68 -1.45
N VAL A 165 3.00 -7.97 -0.68
CA VAL A 165 1.74 -8.53 -0.18
C VAL A 165 0.73 -8.51 -1.31
N VAL A 166 0.30 -9.69 -1.73
CA VAL A 166 -0.69 -9.86 -2.80
C VAL A 166 -2.08 -9.93 -2.20
N LEU A 167 -2.96 -9.03 -2.63
CA LEU A 167 -4.37 -9.05 -2.30
C LEU A 167 -5.18 -9.45 -3.55
N PRO A 168 -5.56 -10.72 -3.68
CA PRO A 168 -6.54 -11.13 -4.68
C PRO A 168 -7.89 -10.43 -4.46
N LYS A 169 -8.79 -10.52 -5.43
CA LYS A 169 -10.15 -10.00 -5.29
C LYS A 169 -10.80 -10.51 -4.01
N GLY A 170 -11.33 -9.59 -3.21
CA GLY A 170 -12.00 -9.87 -1.94
C GLY A 170 -11.07 -10.00 -0.74
N ALA A 171 -9.75 -10.13 -0.94
CA ALA A 171 -8.79 -10.12 0.16
C ALA A 171 -8.58 -8.72 0.72
N SER A 172 -8.22 -8.64 2.01
CA SER A 172 -8.05 -7.38 2.72
C SER A 172 -6.83 -7.38 3.64
N ILE A 173 -6.38 -6.18 3.97
CA ILE A 173 -5.46 -5.91 5.06
C ILE A 173 -6.08 -4.88 6.01
N GLY A 174 -5.79 -5.05 7.29
CA GLY A 174 -6.08 -4.08 8.33
C GLY A 174 -4.81 -3.64 9.04
N VAL A 175 -4.81 -2.46 9.60
CA VAL A 175 -3.70 -1.95 10.42
C VAL A 175 -4.23 -1.56 11.79
N ASN A 176 -3.71 -2.22 12.82
CA ASN A 176 -3.87 -1.77 14.20
C ASN A 176 -2.68 -0.93 14.60
N TYR A 177 -2.97 0.15 15.30
CA TYR A 177 -1.98 1.02 15.90
C TYR A 177 -2.18 1.07 17.41
N THR A 178 -1.11 0.83 18.15
CA THR A 178 -1.11 0.98 19.61
C THR A 178 -0.22 2.16 19.97
N PRO A 179 -0.79 3.26 20.48
CA PRO A 179 -0.03 4.41 20.96
C PRO A 179 0.81 4.08 22.20
N PRO A 180 1.73 4.96 22.60
CA PRO A 180 2.42 4.85 23.89
C PRO A 180 1.44 4.82 25.07
N THR A 181 1.80 4.15 26.15
CA THR A 181 0.91 3.91 27.31
C THR A 181 0.40 5.18 28.00
N SER A 182 1.08 6.30 27.85
CA SER A 182 0.69 7.60 28.42
C SER A 182 0.15 8.57 27.35
N ASN A 183 -0.32 8.05 26.19
CA ASN A 183 -0.83 8.91 25.14
C ASN A 183 -2.12 9.62 25.59
N THR A 184 -2.13 10.94 25.44
CA THR A 184 -3.32 11.78 25.64
C THR A 184 -3.78 12.46 24.35
N SER A 185 -2.88 12.64 23.39
CA SER A 185 -3.20 13.16 22.06
C SER A 185 -2.02 12.90 21.13
N GLN A 186 -2.25 12.19 20.05
CA GLN A 186 -1.26 11.98 19.01
C GLN A 186 -1.93 12.12 17.64
N ILE A 187 -1.31 12.90 16.76
CA ILE A 187 -1.69 12.94 15.35
C ILE A 187 -0.85 11.90 14.61
N THR A 188 -1.50 11.06 13.83
CA THR A 188 -0.83 10.06 13.00
C THR A 188 -1.46 10.00 11.62
N GLN A 189 -0.70 9.57 10.63
CA GLN A 189 -1.15 9.34 9.26
C GLN A 189 -0.64 8.00 8.80
N PHE A 190 -1.46 7.28 8.04
CA PHE A 190 -1.08 6.03 7.38
C PHE A 190 -1.29 6.12 5.88
N ALA A 191 -0.37 5.55 5.12
CA ALA A 191 -0.52 5.42 3.69
C ALA A 191 -0.07 4.05 3.22
N VAL A 192 -0.75 3.52 2.21
CA VAL A 192 -0.43 2.27 1.55
C VAL A 192 -0.04 2.55 0.12
N ALA A 193 1.18 2.17 -0.24
CA ALA A 193 1.63 2.17 -1.63
C ALA A 193 1.31 0.82 -2.27
N CYS A 194 0.58 0.83 -3.38
CA CYS A 194 0.16 -0.38 -4.07
C CYS A 194 0.06 -0.16 -5.58
N TYR A 195 0.01 -1.27 -6.33
CA TYR A 195 -0.27 -1.23 -7.77
C TYR A 195 -1.07 -2.47 -8.20
N LEU A 196 -1.83 -2.33 -9.29
CA LEU A 196 -2.56 -3.44 -9.89
C LEU A 196 -1.63 -4.29 -10.74
N LYS A 197 -1.73 -5.59 -10.56
CA LYS A 197 -1.09 -6.60 -11.39
C LYS A 197 -1.98 -6.87 -12.59
N ASN A 198 -1.80 -6.10 -13.65
CA ASN A 198 -2.52 -6.30 -14.92
C ASN A 198 -1.62 -6.97 -15.97
N GLU A 199 -2.19 -7.36 -17.12
CA GLU A 199 -1.47 -8.04 -18.18
C GLU A 199 -0.27 -7.22 -18.71
N GLU A 200 -0.36 -5.90 -18.76
CA GLU A 200 0.74 -5.04 -19.19
C GLU A 200 1.91 -5.06 -18.20
N VAL A 201 1.60 -5.02 -16.90
CA VAL A 201 2.61 -5.11 -15.83
C VAL A 201 3.23 -6.52 -15.78
N GLU A 202 2.45 -7.57 -16.06
CA GLU A 202 2.96 -8.93 -16.16
C GLU A 202 3.82 -9.17 -17.40
N ALA A 203 3.46 -8.54 -18.50
CA ALA A 203 4.21 -8.67 -19.76
C ALA A 203 5.61 -8.03 -19.71
N PHE A 204 5.86 -7.17 -18.71
CA PHE A 204 7.15 -6.51 -18.48
C PHE A 204 8.18 -7.43 -17.79
N LYS A 205 7.78 -8.56 -17.22
CA LYS A 205 8.66 -9.57 -16.64
C LYS A 205 9.29 -10.45 -17.71
#